data_79efae5493e8808e0084fc35d03a1b29
#
_entry.id   79efae5493e8808e0084fc35d03a1b29
#
_cell.length_a   1.000
_cell.length_b   1.000
_cell.length_c   1.000
_cell.angle_alpha   90.00
_cell.angle_beta   90.00
_cell.angle_gamma   90.00
#
_symmetry.space_group_name_H-M   'P 1'
#
loop_
_entity.id
_entity.type
_entity.pdbx_description
1 polymer ?
#
loop_
_entity_poly.entity_id
_entity_poly.type
_entity_poly.pdbx_seq_one_letter_code
_entity_poly.pdbx_strand_id
1 'polypeptide(L)'
;MQGIEGVAMRVNEGQAARGSEGVPPRGNEGTVPYGNGPHGLGGPEIWIRGAAGEPEQPPQRYEEEQQLVARARQFSWIATHGGAGSSTLATVFGGRDAGRDWPRPDRGEPASVLLVGRTHAAGLDAVSHTLDIFRRGDAPPGLDLDAIVLVADAPGRLPRPLTQRIKVINSVIDVYRVPWMPAWRTGDLTGPLPREAASLARLTGRTAP
;
A
#
# COMPACT_ATOMS: atom_id res chain seq x y z
N MET A 1 52.79 22.54 7.11
CA MET A 1 53.69 21.42 6.79
C MET A 1 52.91 20.14 7.03
N GLN A 2 52.76 19.39 5.95
CA GLN A 2 52.53 17.94 5.82
C GLN A 2 51.18 17.43 6.32
N GLY A 3 50.41 16.67 5.59
CA GLY A 3 50.62 16.00 4.31
C GLY A 3 49.34 15.27 3.97
N ILE A 4 49.03 15.31 2.73
CA ILE A 4 47.93 14.68 2.02
C ILE A 4 48.35 13.26 1.64
N GLU A 5 47.49 12.27 1.86
CA GLU A 5 47.50 10.97 1.15
C GLU A 5 46.06 10.45 1.19
N GLY A 6 45.30 10.32 0.17
CA GLY A 6 45.47 9.76 -1.13
C GLY A 6 45.26 8.23 -1.07
N VAL A 7 43.99 7.70 -1.04
CA VAL A 7 43.75 6.27 -1.26
C VAL A 7 42.83 6.08 -2.46
N ALA A 8 43.42 5.39 -3.41
CA ALA A 8 42.96 5.16 -4.76
C ALA A 8 41.75 4.21 -4.86
N MET A 9 40.89 4.54 -5.79
CA MET A 9 39.90 3.74 -6.46
C MET A 9 40.52 2.46 -7.08
N ARG A 10 39.98 1.30 -6.78
CA ARG A 10 40.19 0.08 -7.58
C ARG A 10 38.94 -0.23 -8.35
N VAL A 11 39.04 0.00 -9.64
CA VAL A 11 38.19 -0.55 -10.67
C VAL A 11 38.55 -2.03 -10.84
N ASN A 12 37.59 -2.92 -10.79
CA ASN A 12 37.79 -4.31 -11.17
C ASN A 12 36.99 -4.59 -12.44
N GLU A 13 37.72 -4.59 -13.56
CA GLU A 13 37.31 -5.17 -14.84
C GLU A 13 37.66 -6.67 -14.85
N GLY A 14 36.81 -7.46 -15.39
CA GLY A 14 37.06 -8.86 -15.72
C GLY A 14 35.74 -9.63 -15.74
N GLN A 15 35.31 -10.26 -16.70
CA GLN A 15 35.83 -10.79 -17.96
C GLN A 15 34.67 -11.64 -18.55
N ALA A 16 34.46 -11.54 -19.83
CA ALA A 16 33.51 -12.30 -20.62
C ALA A 16 33.97 -13.77 -20.79
N ALA A 17 33.02 -14.69 -20.81
CA ALA A 17 33.16 -16.01 -21.44
C ALA A 17 31.79 -16.47 -21.95
N ARG A 18 31.66 -16.50 -23.14
CA ARG A 18 31.30 -17.31 -24.30
C ARG A 18 30.74 -18.69 -23.98
N GLY A 19 29.61 -18.98 -24.70
CA GLY A 19 29.44 -20.23 -25.47
C GLY A 19 28.47 -21.22 -24.85
N SER A 20 27.35 -21.48 -25.48
CA SER A 20 27.22 -22.55 -26.46
C SER A 20 25.78 -22.70 -26.96
N GLU A 21 25.73 -22.87 -28.24
CA GLU A 21 24.55 -23.20 -29.04
C GLU A 21 24.00 -24.59 -28.66
N GLY A 22 22.66 -24.70 -28.66
CA GLY A 22 21.96 -25.98 -28.55
C GLY A 22 20.69 -25.94 -29.41
N VAL A 23 20.80 -26.62 -30.55
CA VAL A 23 19.82 -26.84 -31.61
C VAL A 23 18.60 -27.63 -31.10
N PRO A 24 17.37 -27.39 -31.61
CA PRO A 24 16.17 -28.14 -31.27
C PRO A 24 16.02 -29.39 -32.15
N PRO A 25 15.39 -30.47 -31.68
CA PRO A 25 14.96 -31.55 -32.56
C PRO A 25 13.53 -31.32 -33.09
N ARG A 26 13.42 -31.58 -34.36
CA ARG A 26 12.20 -31.68 -35.16
C ARG A 26 11.43 -32.96 -34.85
N GLY A 27 10.11 -32.85 -35.01
CA GLY A 27 9.31 -33.83 -35.76
C GLY A 27 8.64 -34.92 -34.96
N ASN A 28 7.33 -34.93 -34.99
CA ASN A 28 6.66 -36.12 -35.49
C ASN A 28 5.23 -35.75 -35.96
N GLU A 29 5.05 -35.88 -37.25
CA GLU A 29 3.76 -35.93 -37.93
C GLU A 29 3.15 -37.32 -37.69
N GLY A 30 1.92 -37.34 -37.19
CA GLY A 30 1.10 -38.54 -37.02
C GLY A 30 -0.20 -38.39 -37.77
N THR A 31 -0.21 -38.98 -38.91
CA THR A 31 -1.28 -39.16 -39.90
C THR A 31 -2.54 -39.78 -39.31
N VAL A 32 -3.70 -39.22 -39.65
CA VAL A 32 -5.04 -39.80 -39.43
C VAL A 32 -5.40 -40.71 -40.57
N PRO A 33 -6.04 -41.85 -40.36
CA PRO A 33 -6.80 -42.52 -41.42
C PRO A 33 -8.30 -42.33 -41.25
N TYR A 34 -8.93 -41.94 -42.32
CA TYR A 34 -10.36 -42.01 -42.58
C TYR A 34 -10.84 -43.45 -42.52
N GLY A 35 -11.94 -43.70 -41.85
CA GLY A 35 -12.71 -44.94 -41.90
C GLY A 35 -14.19 -44.62 -42.14
N ASN A 36 -14.62 -44.93 -43.35
CA ASN A 36 -16.02 -44.94 -43.83
C ASN A 36 -16.78 -46.14 -43.28
N GLY A 37 -18.09 -45.92 -43.02
CA GLY A 37 -19.08 -46.94 -43.18
C GLY A 37 -20.17 -47.04 -42.12
N PRO A 38 -21.29 -47.65 -42.45
CA PRO A 38 -22.55 -46.89 -42.58
C PRO A 38 -23.68 -47.38 -41.62
N HIS A 39 -24.75 -46.61 -41.57
CA HIS A 39 -26.14 -46.98 -41.23
C HIS A 39 -26.50 -47.45 -39.81
N GLY A 40 -27.37 -46.72 -39.18
CA GLY A 40 -28.22 -47.32 -38.17
C GLY A 40 -29.00 -46.37 -37.28
N LEU A 41 -30.23 -46.11 -37.66
CA LEU A 41 -31.43 -45.93 -36.81
C LEU A 41 -31.53 -44.68 -35.90
N GLY A 42 -32.52 -43.89 -36.25
CA GLY A 42 -33.01 -42.73 -35.52
C GLY A 42 -33.30 -42.99 -34.05
N GLY A 43 -32.64 -42.24 -33.22
CA GLY A 43 -33.09 -41.98 -31.88
C GLY A 43 -33.79 -40.62 -31.84
N PRO A 44 -34.75 -40.39 -30.93
CA PRO A 44 -35.50 -39.15 -30.89
C PRO A 44 -34.55 -38.02 -30.57
N GLU A 45 -34.51 -37.00 -31.44
CA GLU A 45 -33.88 -35.72 -31.16
C GLU A 45 -34.61 -35.04 -30.00
N ILE A 46 -34.02 -35.13 -28.81
CA ILE A 46 -34.49 -34.38 -27.68
C ILE A 46 -33.97 -32.94 -27.87
N TRP A 47 -34.77 -32.11 -28.50
CA TRP A 47 -34.58 -30.66 -28.46
C TRP A 47 -34.80 -30.17 -27.05
N ILE A 48 -33.76 -30.16 -26.22
CA ILE A 48 -33.74 -29.40 -24.99
C ILE A 48 -33.65 -27.93 -25.41
N ARG A 49 -34.80 -27.31 -25.68
CA ARG A 49 -34.94 -25.85 -25.61
C ARG A 49 -34.87 -25.47 -24.14
N GLY A 50 -33.64 -25.49 -23.60
CA GLY A 50 -33.32 -24.68 -22.45
C GLY A 50 -33.44 -23.25 -22.90
N ALA A 51 -34.34 -22.49 -22.31
CA ALA A 51 -34.32 -21.04 -22.38
C ALA A 51 -32.89 -20.63 -22.03
N ALA A 52 -32.16 -20.01 -22.98
CA ALA A 52 -31.01 -19.23 -22.66
C ALA A 52 -31.50 -18.12 -21.75
N GLY A 53 -31.47 -18.38 -20.44
CA GLY A 53 -31.59 -17.29 -19.46
C GLY A 53 -30.51 -16.31 -19.80
N GLU A 54 -30.89 -15.10 -20.12
CA GLU A 54 -29.93 -13.99 -20.12
C GLU A 54 -29.08 -14.12 -18.85
N PRO A 55 -27.75 -13.96 -18.94
CA PRO A 55 -26.95 -13.95 -17.74
C PRO A 55 -27.55 -12.93 -16.80
N GLU A 56 -28.09 -13.39 -15.66
CA GLU A 56 -28.56 -12.52 -14.60
C GLU A 56 -27.44 -11.54 -14.30
N GLN A 57 -27.58 -10.31 -14.75
CA GLN A 57 -26.68 -9.25 -14.37
C GLN A 57 -26.74 -9.18 -12.84
N PRO A 58 -25.59 -9.25 -12.16
CA PRO A 58 -25.60 -9.13 -10.71
C PRO A 58 -26.33 -7.84 -10.36
N PRO A 59 -27.25 -7.84 -9.39
CA PRO A 59 -28.07 -6.69 -9.11
C PRO A 59 -27.15 -5.48 -8.83
N GLN A 60 -27.45 -4.37 -9.48
CA GLN A 60 -26.69 -3.09 -9.43
C GLN A 60 -26.28 -2.69 -8.00
N ARG A 61 -27.05 -3.16 -7.01
CA ARG A 61 -26.78 -2.98 -5.59
C ARG A 61 -25.44 -3.59 -5.13
N TYR A 62 -25.03 -4.74 -5.70
CA TYR A 62 -23.71 -5.34 -5.41
C TYR A 62 -22.55 -4.58 -6.06
N GLU A 63 -22.79 -3.98 -7.22
CA GLU A 63 -21.80 -3.12 -7.87
C GLU A 63 -21.67 -1.79 -7.13
N GLU A 64 -22.77 -1.24 -6.65
CA GLU A 64 -22.78 -0.03 -5.81
C GLU A 64 -22.13 -0.28 -4.43
N GLU A 65 -22.40 -1.43 -3.80
CA GLU A 65 -21.74 -1.83 -2.55
C GLU A 65 -20.25 -2.12 -2.78
N GLN A 66 -19.88 -2.77 -3.87
CA GLN A 66 -18.49 -2.98 -4.25
C GLN A 66 -17.80 -1.67 -4.63
N GLN A 67 -18.47 -0.74 -5.28
CA GLN A 67 -17.97 0.60 -5.56
C GLN A 67 -17.91 1.48 -4.32
N LEU A 68 -18.82 1.32 -3.36
CA LEU A 68 -18.76 1.95 -2.04
C LEU A 68 -17.64 1.37 -1.19
N VAL A 69 -17.38 0.06 -1.26
CA VAL A 69 -16.25 -0.60 -0.60
C VAL A 69 -14.95 -0.30 -1.34
N ALA A 70 -14.94 -0.18 -2.67
CA ALA A 70 -13.78 0.25 -3.46
C ALA A 70 -13.52 1.76 -3.37
N ARG A 71 -14.51 2.56 -3.04
CA ARG A 71 -14.39 3.90 -2.47
C ARG A 71 -14.02 3.86 -0.97
N ALA A 72 -13.63 2.69 -0.44
CA ALA A 72 -13.00 2.54 0.85
C ALA A 72 -11.89 3.59 0.94
N ARG A 73 -12.20 4.67 1.58
CA ARG A 73 -11.46 5.89 1.86
C ARG A 73 -10.11 5.93 1.14
N GLN A 74 -10.09 6.47 -0.07
CA GLN A 74 -8.81 6.80 -0.70
C GLN A 74 -8.21 7.91 0.13
N PHE A 75 -7.06 7.67 0.70
CA PHE A 75 -6.33 8.64 1.53
C PHE A 75 -4.84 8.60 1.22
N SER A 76 -4.17 9.68 1.54
CA SER A 76 -2.73 9.84 1.35
C SER A 76 -2.02 9.92 2.70
N TRP A 77 -0.92 9.18 2.82
CA TRP A 77 0.02 9.33 3.93
C TRP A 77 1.02 10.43 3.63
N ILE A 78 1.13 11.42 4.50
CA ILE A 78 2.15 12.47 4.41
C ILE A 78 3.12 12.32 5.56
N ALA A 79 4.39 12.11 5.25
CA ALA A 79 5.46 12.11 6.24
C ALA A 79 5.82 13.53 6.63
N THR A 80 5.68 13.90 7.89
CA THR A 80 6.06 15.23 8.38
C THR A 80 7.57 15.44 8.45
N HIS A 81 8.35 14.34 8.43
CA HIS A 81 9.82 14.34 8.40
C HIS A 81 10.35 13.04 7.77
N GLY A 82 11.64 13.05 7.41
CA GLY A 82 12.30 11.84 6.91
C GLY A 82 12.27 10.69 7.93
N GLY A 83 11.94 9.48 7.50
CA GLY A 83 11.85 8.30 8.37
C GLY A 83 10.62 8.27 9.28
N ALA A 84 9.59 9.06 9.03
CA ALA A 84 8.33 9.03 9.78
C ALA A 84 7.62 7.68 9.73
N GLY A 85 7.75 6.94 8.62
CA GLY A 85 7.21 5.60 8.43
C GLY A 85 6.00 5.55 7.50
N SER A 86 5.76 6.59 6.69
CA SER A 86 4.62 6.65 5.74
C SER A 86 4.61 5.47 4.78
N SER A 87 5.75 5.09 4.19
CA SER A 87 5.84 3.96 3.27
C SER A 87 5.50 2.62 3.94
N THR A 88 5.96 2.43 5.19
CA THR A 88 5.59 1.25 5.98
C THR A 88 4.09 1.21 6.25
N LEU A 89 3.52 2.35 6.63
CA LEU A 89 2.08 2.45 6.90
C LEU A 89 1.26 2.23 5.62
N ALA A 90 1.68 2.78 4.49
CA ALA A 90 1.03 2.55 3.20
C ALA A 90 1.04 1.07 2.80
N THR A 91 2.16 0.37 3.02
CA THR A 91 2.26 -1.07 2.78
C THR A 91 1.33 -1.86 3.71
N VAL A 92 1.27 -1.48 4.99
CA VAL A 92 0.51 -2.22 6.01
C VAL A 92 -0.97 -1.88 5.98
N PHE A 93 -1.37 -0.64 5.82
CA PHE A 93 -2.76 -0.17 5.94
C PHE A 93 -3.39 0.24 4.61
N GLY A 94 -2.65 0.15 3.51
CA GLY A 94 -3.10 0.67 2.22
C GLY A 94 -3.02 2.20 2.15
N GLY A 95 -3.69 2.79 1.17
CA GLY A 95 -3.59 4.21 0.88
C GLY A 95 -2.35 4.56 0.06
N ARG A 96 -2.24 5.84 -0.33
CA ARG A 96 -1.14 6.36 -1.13
C ARG A 96 -0.01 6.88 -0.24
N ASP A 97 1.22 6.46 -0.45
CA ASP A 97 2.38 7.13 0.15
C ASP A 97 2.73 8.37 -0.68
N ALA A 98 2.44 9.54 -0.15
CA ALA A 98 2.82 10.82 -0.76
C ALA A 98 4.24 11.27 -0.33
N GLY A 99 4.92 10.49 0.50
CA GLY A 99 6.22 10.88 1.04
C GLY A 99 6.10 12.14 1.88
N ARG A 100 6.83 13.19 1.49
CA ARG A 100 6.78 14.52 2.14
C ARG A 100 6.05 15.57 1.29
N ASP A 101 5.56 15.15 0.15
CA ASP A 101 4.87 16.05 -0.77
C ASP A 101 3.38 16.12 -0.46
N TRP A 102 2.76 17.24 -0.82
CA TRP A 102 1.34 17.43 -0.72
C TRP A 102 0.62 16.70 -1.86
N PRO A 103 -0.42 15.89 -1.57
CA PRO A 103 -1.26 15.31 -2.61
C PRO A 103 -1.89 16.39 -3.49
N ARG A 104 -2.18 16.02 -4.73
CA ARG A 104 -2.81 16.89 -5.72
C ARG A 104 -4.17 16.35 -6.15
N PRO A 105 -5.26 16.77 -5.47
CA PRO A 105 -6.61 16.33 -5.83
C PRO A 105 -7.00 16.71 -7.27
N ASP A 106 -6.46 17.80 -7.79
CA ASP A 106 -6.61 18.24 -9.18
C ASP A 106 -6.04 17.24 -10.20
N ARG A 107 -5.15 16.35 -9.75
CA ARG A 107 -4.56 15.26 -10.56
C ARG A 107 -5.12 13.88 -10.21
N GLY A 108 -6.22 13.82 -9.47
CA GLY A 108 -6.85 12.58 -9.04
C GLY A 108 -6.19 11.88 -7.85
N GLU A 109 -5.30 12.59 -7.13
CA GLU A 109 -4.74 12.05 -5.88
C GLU A 109 -5.72 12.23 -4.72
N PRO A 110 -5.72 11.30 -3.74
CA PRO A 110 -6.66 11.37 -2.62
C PRO A 110 -6.56 12.69 -1.85
N ALA A 111 -7.70 13.35 -1.65
CA ALA A 111 -7.79 14.59 -0.89
C ALA A 111 -7.70 14.39 0.61
N SER A 112 -8.15 13.23 1.11
CA SER A 112 -8.07 12.83 2.52
C SER A 112 -6.61 12.55 2.91
N VAL A 113 -6.15 13.14 4.00
CA VAL A 113 -4.75 13.13 4.41
C VAL A 113 -4.60 12.60 5.83
N LEU A 114 -3.62 11.71 6.01
CA LEU A 114 -3.14 11.25 7.30
C LEU A 114 -1.68 11.70 7.48
N LEU A 115 -1.42 12.60 8.43
CA LEU A 115 -0.05 13.02 8.74
C LEU A 115 0.66 11.97 9.58
N VAL A 116 1.90 11.66 9.22
CA VAL A 116 2.72 10.66 9.90
C VAL A 116 3.94 11.30 10.55
N GLY A 117 4.16 11.01 11.82
CA GLY A 117 5.35 11.43 12.55
C GLY A 117 5.83 10.42 13.57
N ARG A 118 7.06 10.59 14.05
CA ARG A 118 7.63 9.79 15.13
C ARG A 118 7.37 10.44 16.48
N THR A 119 7.38 9.63 17.54
CA THR A 119 7.10 10.11 18.91
C THR A 119 8.29 10.76 19.61
N HIS A 120 9.45 10.92 18.97
CA HIS A 120 10.56 11.72 19.51
C HIS A 120 10.29 13.24 19.39
N ALA A 121 11.06 14.05 20.09
CA ALA A 121 10.82 15.50 20.20
C ALA A 121 10.74 16.19 18.82
N ALA A 122 11.77 16.00 17.97
CA ALA A 122 11.79 16.60 16.65
C ALA A 122 10.66 16.10 15.72
N GLY A 123 10.25 14.83 15.88
CA GLY A 123 9.10 14.28 15.14
C GLY A 123 7.80 14.97 15.53
N LEU A 124 7.57 15.19 16.81
CA LEU A 124 6.38 15.92 17.29
C LEU A 124 6.44 17.42 16.92
N ASP A 125 7.64 18.03 16.84
CA ASP A 125 7.79 19.40 16.33
C ASP A 125 7.37 19.47 14.85
N ALA A 126 7.85 18.53 14.04
CA ALA A 126 7.48 18.47 12.62
C ALA A 126 5.97 18.26 12.42
N VAL A 127 5.34 17.37 13.21
CA VAL A 127 3.89 17.18 13.21
C VAL A 127 3.16 18.48 13.55
N SER A 128 3.56 19.16 14.63
CA SER A 128 2.94 20.41 15.05
C SER A 128 3.07 21.50 13.98
N HIS A 129 4.25 21.61 13.36
CA HIS A 129 4.49 22.56 12.28
C HIS A 129 3.59 22.28 11.06
N THR A 130 3.49 21.02 10.65
CA THR A 130 2.64 20.64 9.52
C THR A 130 1.14 20.84 9.83
N LEU A 131 0.72 20.55 11.06
CA LEU A 131 -0.65 20.83 11.52
C LEU A 131 -0.95 22.34 11.48
N ASP A 132 0.00 23.19 11.85
CA ASP A 132 -0.16 24.64 11.78
C ASP A 132 -0.29 25.16 10.34
N ILE A 133 0.35 24.52 9.36
CA ILE A 133 0.15 24.83 7.93
C ILE A 133 -1.31 24.60 7.54
N PHE A 134 -1.90 23.48 7.93
CA PHE A 134 -3.33 23.21 7.68
C PHE A 134 -4.23 24.25 8.38
N ARG A 135 -3.96 24.55 9.64
CA ARG A 135 -4.80 25.46 10.44
C ARG A 135 -4.78 26.90 9.93
N ARG A 136 -3.69 27.32 9.31
CA ARG A 136 -3.57 28.65 8.68
C ARG A 136 -4.17 28.71 7.28
N GLY A 137 -4.53 27.54 6.70
CA GLY A 137 -4.99 27.48 5.31
C GLY A 137 -3.85 27.58 4.28
N ASP A 138 -2.60 27.38 4.72
CA ASP A 138 -1.41 27.40 3.86
C ASP A 138 -1.20 26.06 3.13
N ALA A 139 -1.97 25.02 3.45
CA ALA A 139 -1.98 23.76 2.72
C ALA A 139 -2.62 23.94 1.32
N PRO A 140 -2.26 23.10 0.34
CA PRO A 140 -2.91 23.13 -0.98
C PRO A 140 -4.43 22.99 -0.86
N PRO A 141 -5.20 23.73 -1.69
CA PRO A 141 -6.65 23.70 -1.60
C PRO A 141 -7.21 22.31 -1.93
N GLY A 142 -8.32 21.96 -1.29
CA GLY A 142 -9.02 20.70 -1.51
C GLY A 142 -8.46 19.52 -0.73
N LEU A 143 -7.48 19.74 0.15
CA LEU A 143 -7.00 18.72 1.09
C LEU A 143 -7.81 18.76 2.38
N ASP A 144 -8.15 17.55 2.88
CA ASP A 144 -8.84 17.33 4.14
C ASP A 144 -7.95 16.53 5.09
N LEU A 145 -7.64 17.10 6.24
CA LEU A 145 -6.81 16.46 7.25
C LEU A 145 -7.67 15.64 8.21
N ASP A 146 -7.67 14.33 8.01
CA ASP A 146 -8.48 13.39 8.81
C ASP A 146 -7.90 13.14 10.21
N ALA A 147 -6.60 12.88 10.28
CA ALA A 147 -5.97 12.50 11.53
C ALA A 147 -4.43 12.60 11.48
N ILE A 148 -3.82 12.44 12.64
CA ILE A 148 -2.38 12.28 12.81
C ILE A 148 -2.07 10.88 13.27
N VAL A 149 -1.07 10.25 12.66
CA VAL A 149 -0.57 8.92 13.03
C VAL A 149 0.83 9.04 13.60
N LEU A 150 0.98 8.71 14.87
CA LEU A 150 2.24 8.74 15.60
C LEU A 150 2.82 7.35 15.74
N VAL A 151 3.94 7.12 15.08
CA VAL A 151 4.68 5.84 15.14
C VAL A 151 5.71 5.91 16.26
N ALA A 152 5.71 4.93 17.16
CA ALA A 152 6.66 4.86 18.24
C ALA A 152 8.11 4.86 17.72
N ASP A 153 8.95 5.70 18.30
CA ASP A 153 10.37 5.82 17.94
C ASP A 153 11.24 4.74 18.60
N ALA A 154 10.83 4.31 19.80
CA ALA A 154 11.52 3.32 20.60
C ALA A 154 10.52 2.44 21.37
N PRO A 155 10.96 1.27 21.85
CA PRO A 155 10.15 0.46 22.75
C PRO A 155 9.97 1.12 24.12
N GLY A 156 8.92 0.72 24.84
CA GLY A 156 8.69 1.14 26.21
C GLY A 156 7.83 2.40 26.35
N ARG A 157 7.87 3.00 27.54
CA ARG A 157 7.03 4.14 27.89
C ARG A 157 7.58 5.44 27.31
N LEU A 158 6.66 6.23 26.75
CA LEU A 158 6.98 7.56 26.30
C LEU A 158 7.24 8.52 27.50
N PRO A 159 8.31 9.34 27.46
CA PRO A 159 8.58 10.35 28.48
C PRO A 159 7.39 11.30 28.71
N ARG A 160 7.18 11.74 29.96
CA ARG A 160 6.05 12.63 30.31
C ARG A 160 5.95 13.88 29.44
N PRO A 161 7.04 14.61 29.13
CA PRO A 161 6.94 15.81 28.28
C PRO A 161 6.40 15.50 26.89
N LEU A 162 6.83 14.39 26.26
CA LEU A 162 6.34 13.98 24.94
C LEU A 162 4.87 13.53 25.01
N THR A 163 4.50 12.82 26.08
CA THR A 163 3.08 12.45 26.31
C THR A 163 2.20 13.69 26.41
N GLN A 164 2.67 14.74 27.10
CA GLN A 164 1.92 15.99 27.23
C GLN A 164 1.75 16.69 25.88
N ARG A 165 2.80 16.71 25.05
CA ARG A 165 2.73 17.28 23.69
C ARG A 165 1.72 16.54 22.83
N ILE A 166 1.71 15.20 22.87
CA ILE A 166 0.72 14.39 22.16
C ILE A 166 -0.70 14.70 22.63
N LYS A 167 -0.93 14.93 23.93
CA LYS A 167 -2.24 15.33 24.44
C LYS A 167 -2.68 16.68 23.88
N VAL A 168 -1.76 17.65 23.75
CA VAL A 168 -2.05 18.95 23.15
C VAL A 168 -2.44 18.77 21.67
N ILE A 169 -1.71 17.96 20.91
CA ILE A 169 -2.07 17.67 19.51
C ILE A 169 -3.45 17.00 19.45
N ASN A 170 -3.68 16.00 20.31
CA ASN A 170 -4.94 15.23 20.33
C ASN A 170 -6.16 16.05 20.82
N SER A 171 -5.94 17.23 21.41
CA SER A 171 -7.06 18.13 21.72
C SER A 171 -7.58 18.91 20.52
N VAL A 172 -6.89 18.87 19.41
CA VAL A 172 -7.20 19.64 18.19
C VAL A 172 -7.65 18.72 17.05
N ILE A 173 -7.09 17.51 17.01
CA ILE A 173 -7.33 16.54 15.94
C ILE A 173 -7.09 15.12 16.47
N ASP A 174 -7.77 14.14 15.91
CA ASP A 174 -7.60 12.73 16.29
C ASP A 174 -6.16 12.24 16.07
N VAL A 175 -5.63 11.57 17.10
CA VAL A 175 -4.28 10.99 17.07
C VAL A 175 -4.34 9.49 17.24
N TYR A 176 -3.90 8.77 16.21
CA TYR A 176 -3.71 7.33 16.25
C TYR A 176 -2.27 6.99 16.59
N ARG A 177 -2.07 5.95 17.37
CA ARG A 177 -0.74 5.52 17.79
C ARG A 177 -0.43 4.13 17.25
N VAL A 178 0.73 4.02 16.63
CA VAL A 178 1.31 2.74 16.21
C VAL A 178 2.45 2.43 17.18
N PRO A 179 2.39 1.33 17.93
CA PRO A 179 3.44 0.96 18.88
C PRO A 179 4.73 0.57 18.18
N TRP A 180 5.79 0.42 18.94
CA TRP A 180 7.04 -0.10 18.44
C TRP A 180 6.87 -1.56 18.00
N MET A 181 7.17 -1.83 16.73
CA MET A 181 7.08 -3.14 16.11
C MET A 181 8.49 -3.61 15.71
N PRO A 182 9.10 -4.53 16.46
CA PRO A 182 10.44 -5.05 16.14
C PRO A 182 10.52 -5.68 14.75
N ALA A 183 9.50 -6.45 14.35
CA ALA A 183 9.42 -7.09 13.04
C ALA A 183 9.49 -6.08 11.87
N TRP A 184 8.85 -4.91 12.01
CA TRP A 184 8.88 -3.88 10.97
C TRP A 184 10.28 -3.29 10.78
N ARG A 185 11.13 -3.33 11.80
CA ARG A 185 12.53 -2.87 11.70
C ARG A 185 13.38 -3.80 10.86
N THR A 186 13.01 -5.06 10.77
CA THR A 186 13.68 -6.08 9.95
C THR A 186 12.98 -6.29 8.60
N GLY A 187 11.94 -5.48 8.29
CA GLY A 187 11.19 -5.57 7.03
C GLY A 187 10.08 -6.60 7.00
N ASP A 188 9.81 -7.29 8.10
CA ASP A 188 8.65 -8.19 8.18
C ASP A 188 7.39 -7.40 8.54
N LEU A 189 6.53 -7.21 7.54
CA LEU A 189 5.26 -6.49 7.63
C LEU A 189 4.04 -7.43 7.60
N THR A 190 4.26 -8.74 7.60
CA THR A 190 3.20 -9.75 7.40
C THR A 190 2.50 -10.18 8.68
N GLY A 191 3.07 -9.88 9.83
CA GLY A 191 2.53 -10.26 11.13
C GLY A 191 1.19 -9.60 11.48
N PRO A 192 0.50 -10.12 12.54
CA PRO A 192 -0.75 -9.54 12.99
C PRO A 192 -0.55 -8.11 13.51
N LEU A 193 -1.56 -7.27 13.29
CA LEU A 193 -1.55 -5.91 13.81
C LEU A 193 -1.69 -5.91 15.34
N PRO A 194 -0.97 -5.03 16.04
CA PRO A 194 -1.14 -4.86 17.47
C PRO A 194 -2.52 -4.27 17.78
N ARG A 195 -3.06 -4.60 18.95
CA ARG A 195 -4.39 -4.12 19.39
C ARG A 195 -4.50 -2.59 19.39
N GLU A 196 -3.41 -1.91 19.70
CA GLU A 196 -3.31 -0.46 19.73
C GLU A 196 -3.51 0.17 18.33
N ALA A 197 -3.21 -0.56 17.26
CA ALA A 197 -3.42 -0.13 15.89
C ALA A 197 -4.82 -0.48 15.33
N ALA A 198 -5.68 -1.16 16.11
CA ALA A 198 -7.00 -1.57 15.65
C ALA A 198 -7.90 -0.39 15.25
N SER A 199 -7.80 0.74 15.94
CA SER A 199 -8.56 1.95 15.60
C SER A 199 -8.10 2.55 14.28
N LEU A 200 -6.79 2.55 14.01
CA LEU A 200 -6.21 2.97 12.75
C LEU A 200 -6.64 2.02 11.62
N ALA A 201 -6.65 0.71 11.86
CA ALA A 201 -7.12 -0.27 10.88
C ALA A 201 -8.59 -0.01 10.49
N ARG A 202 -9.45 0.32 11.45
CA ARG A 202 -10.84 0.71 11.16
C ARG A 202 -10.93 2.01 10.36
N LEU A 203 -10.12 3.04 10.71
CA LEU A 203 -10.09 4.30 9.98
C LEU A 203 -9.70 4.10 8.52
N THR A 204 -8.72 3.25 8.26
CA THR A 204 -8.18 2.99 6.92
C THR A 204 -8.98 1.95 6.13
N GLY A 205 -10.02 1.35 6.73
CA GLY A 205 -10.82 0.31 6.09
C GLY A 205 -10.10 -1.05 5.98
N ARG A 206 -8.96 -1.22 6.66
CA ARG A 206 -8.30 -2.52 6.73
C ARG A 206 -9.09 -3.43 7.67
N THR A 207 -9.78 -4.41 7.12
CA THR A 207 -10.33 -5.53 7.89
C THR A 207 -9.16 -6.32 8.50
N ALA A 208 -9.22 -6.55 9.83
CA ALA A 208 -8.30 -7.51 10.46
C ALA A 208 -8.55 -8.88 9.82
N PRO A 209 -7.49 -9.64 9.51
CA PRO A 209 -7.63 -11.02 9.05
C PRO A 209 -8.29 -11.90 10.12
#